data_0503da52604960f68982bcf51fdde686
#
_entry.id   0503da52604960f68982bcf51fdde686
#
_cell.length_a   1.000
_cell.length_b   1.000
_cell.length_c   1.000
_cell.angle_alpha   90.00
_cell.angle_beta   90.00
_cell.angle_gamma   90.00
#
_symmetry.space_group_name_H-M   'P 1'
#
loop_
_entity.id
_entity.type
_entity.pdbx_description
1 polymer ?
#
loop_
_entity_poly.entity_id
_entity_poly.type
_entity_poly.pdbx_seq_one_letter_code
_entity_poly.pdbx_strand_id
1 'polypeptide(L)'
;MTYRRTIPVALAAAAALLCAAPAGAGGPTKSVEVADNYYLPAKLNVKTGTVVRWTWPDDIAIDVHDVKLKSAPKGVKKWQSEPASSGYRYKRTLRKPGTYKIVCTLHEEMTMTIRVRSG
;
A
#
# COMPACT_ATOMS: atom_id res chain seq x y z
N MET A 1 -1.21 -12.50 70.13
CA MET A 1 -0.20 -12.29 69.07
C MET A 1 -0.93 -12.16 67.73
N THR A 2 -1.09 -10.96 67.29
CA THR A 2 -1.70 -10.67 66.00
C THR A 2 -0.61 -10.67 64.94
N TYR A 3 -0.67 -11.66 64.09
CA TYR A 3 0.24 -11.77 62.94
C TYR A 3 -0.32 -10.90 61.82
N ARG A 4 0.28 -9.73 61.63
CA ARG A 4 -0.06 -8.92 60.47
C ARG A 4 0.68 -9.48 59.24
N ARG A 5 -0.05 -10.18 58.45
CA ARG A 5 0.44 -10.52 57.11
C ARG A 5 0.33 -9.27 56.25
N THR A 6 1.43 -8.69 56.01
CA THR A 6 1.52 -7.73 54.90
C THR A 6 1.50 -8.49 53.60
N ILE A 7 0.40 -8.36 52.87
CA ILE A 7 0.33 -8.85 51.52
C ILE A 7 1.09 -7.87 50.65
N PRO A 8 2.16 -8.29 49.97
CA PRO A 8 2.78 -7.41 49.00
C PRO A 8 1.79 -7.21 47.88
N VAL A 9 1.37 -5.99 47.70
CA VAL A 9 0.65 -5.60 46.49
C VAL A 9 1.64 -5.74 45.36
N ALA A 10 1.51 -6.81 44.60
CA ALA A 10 2.22 -6.91 43.34
C ALA A 10 1.62 -5.85 42.42
N LEU A 11 2.35 -4.76 42.23
CA LEU A 11 2.07 -3.85 41.15
C LEU A 11 2.32 -4.63 39.86
N ALA A 12 1.26 -5.11 39.26
CA ALA A 12 1.32 -5.53 37.90
C ALA A 12 1.55 -4.26 37.06
N ALA A 13 2.78 -4.02 36.71
CA ALA A 13 3.08 -3.04 35.68
C ALA A 13 2.41 -3.54 34.42
N ALA A 14 1.29 -2.93 34.05
CA ALA A 14 0.75 -3.12 32.72
C ALA A 14 1.82 -2.58 31.79
N ALA A 15 2.57 -3.47 31.18
CA ALA A 15 3.41 -3.12 30.07
C ALA A 15 2.47 -2.59 28.99
N ALA A 16 2.47 -1.29 28.79
CA ALA A 16 1.82 -0.73 27.63
C ALA A 16 2.49 -1.38 26.43
N LEU A 17 1.79 -2.28 25.79
CA LEU A 17 2.16 -2.78 24.49
C LEU A 17 2.07 -1.61 23.55
N LEU A 18 3.16 -0.91 23.43
CA LEU A 18 3.39 -0.06 22.28
C LEU A 18 3.42 -1.02 21.10
N CYS A 19 2.28 -1.11 20.40
CA CYS A 19 2.28 -1.66 19.07
C CYS A 19 3.13 -0.76 18.21
N ALA A 20 4.44 -0.97 18.26
CA ALA A 20 5.31 -0.44 17.24
C ALA A 20 4.83 -1.06 15.93
N ALA A 21 4.36 -0.22 15.01
CA ALA A 21 4.10 -0.68 13.66
C ALA A 21 5.33 -1.44 13.17
N PRO A 22 5.19 -2.64 12.60
CA PRO A 22 6.34 -3.39 12.12
C PRO A 22 7.14 -2.52 11.17
N ALA A 23 8.46 -2.58 11.29
CA ALA A 23 9.36 -1.90 10.38
C ALA A 23 9.01 -2.33 8.94
N GLY A 24 8.66 -1.38 8.09
CA GLY A 24 8.20 -1.64 6.73
C GLY A 24 6.69 -1.57 6.53
N ALA A 25 5.91 -1.41 7.62
CA ALA A 25 4.52 -1.03 7.45
C ALA A 25 4.47 0.34 6.78
N GLY A 26 3.79 0.45 5.68
CA GLY A 26 3.58 1.71 5.00
C GLY A 26 2.70 2.64 5.80
N GLY A 27 2.62 3.88 5.37
CA GLY A 27 1.65 4.86 5.84
C GLY A 27 0.23 4.50 5.37
N PRO A 28 -0.62 5.51 5.17
CA PRO A 28 -1.99 5.27 4.73
C PRO A 28 -2.04 4.54 3.38
N THR A 29 -3.10 3.80 3.17
CA THR A 29 -3.34 3.10 1.92
C THR A 29 -4.27 3.92 1.04
N LYS A 30 -3.88 4.08 -0.23
CA LYS A 30 -4.72 4.64 -1.28
C LYS A 30 -5.09 3.54 -2.25
N SER A 31 -6.38 3.40 -2.51
CA SER A 31 -6.89 2.40 -3.43
C SER A 31 -7.05 2.97 -4.83
N VAL A 32 -6.65 2.17 -5.81
CA VAL A 32 -6.85 2.44 -7.23
C VAL A 32 -7.67 1.30 -7.79
N GLU A 33 -8.77 1.61 -8.42
CA GLU A 33 -9.59 0.63 -9.10
C GLU A 33 -9.01 0.33 -10.48
N VAL A 34 -8.86 -0.96 -10.80
CA VAL A 34 -8.52 -1.41 -12.14
C VAL A 34 -9.82 -1.65 -12.89
N ALA A 35 -10.05 -0.88 -13.93
CA ALA A 35 -11.25 -0.95 -14.75
C ALA A 35 -10.88 -1.25 -16.20
N ASP A 36 -11.87 -1.42 -17.06
CA ASP A 36 -11.59 -1.67 -18.48
C ASP A 36 -11.00 -0.42 -19.13
N ASN A 37 -9.72 -0.57 -19.47
CA ASN A 37 -8.88 0.37 -20.18
C ASN A 37 -8.50 1.63 -19.40
N TYR A 38 -8.68 1.66 -18.06
CA TYR A 38 -8.22 2.77 -17.24
C TYR A 38 -8.00 2.38 -15.77
N TYR A 39 -7.19 3.17 -15.08
CA TYR A 39 -7.06 3.15 -13.62
C TYR A 39 -7.87 4.31 -13.04
N LEU A 40 -8.55 4.06 -11.93
CA LEU A 40 -9.35 5.10 -11.26
C LEU A 40 -8.90 5.25 -9.80
N PRO A 41 -8.35 6.39 -9.39
CA PRO A 41 -8.01 7.55 -10.23
C PRO A 41 -6.75 7.31 -11.08
N ALA A 42 -6.64 8.04 -12.18
CA ALA A 42 -5.47 7.98 -13.06
C ALA A 42 -4.33 8.91 -12.61
N LYS A 43 -4.59 9.75 -11.64
CA LYS A 43 -3.61 10.65 -11.03
C LYS A 43 -3.76 10.62 -9.51
N LEU A 44 -2.63 10.46 -8.82
CA LEU A 44 -2.56 10.51 -7.37
C LEU A 44 -1.45 11.43 -6.93
N ASN A 45 -1.71 12.16 -5.85
CA ASN A 45 -0.69 12.90 -5.12
C ASN A 45 -0.67 12.36 -3.70
N VAL A 46 0.44 11.78 -3.29
CA VAL A 46 0.58 11.12 -2.01
C VAL A 46 1.90 11.51 -1.34
N LYS A 47 2.02 11.20 -0.06
CA LYS A 47 3.26 11.40 0.69
C LYS A 47 4.11 10.13 0.66
N THR A 48 5.41 10.29 0.89
CA THR A 48 6.31 9.15 1.06
C THR A 48 5.79 8.19 2.13
N GLY A 49 5.90 6.89 1.85
CA GLY A 49 5.40 5.85 2.74
C GLY A 49 3.96 5.43 2.47
N THR A 50 3.26 6.09 1.57
CA THR A 50 1.91 5.68 1.18
C THR A 50 1.94 4.33 0.49
N VAL A 51 1.01 3.46 0.87
CA VAL A 51 0.75 2.20 0.19
C VAL A 51 -0.30 2.45 -0.88
N VAL A 52 0.02 2.16 -2.12
CA VAL A 52 -0.96 2.19 -3.22
C VAL A 52 -1.39 0.77 -3.50
N ARG A 53 -2.68 0.54 -3.51
CA ARG A 53 -3.27 -0.77 -3.75
C ARG A 53 -4.18 -0.70 -4.96
N TRP A 54 -3.81 -1.46 -5.99
CA TRP A 54 -4.66 -1.67 -7.16
C TRP A 54 -5.59 -2.83 -6.88
N THR A 55 -6.87 -2.64 -7.18
CA THR A 55 -7.93 -3.61 -6.91
C THR A 55 -8.71 -3.91 -8.18
N TRP A 56 -8.74 -5.16 -8.56
CA TRP A 56 -9.62 -5.68 -9.63
C TRP A 56 -10.99 -6.00 -9.04
N PRO A 57 -12.06 -5.91 -9.84
CA PRO A 57 -13.39 -6.27 -9.36
C PRO A 57 -13.47 -7.71 -8.87
N ASP A 58 -14.22 -7.96 -7.80
CA ASP A 58 -14.40 -9.31 -7.25
C ASP A 58 -15.55 -10.08 -7.91
N ASP A 59 -16.57 -9.36 -8.35
CA ASP A 59 -17.86 -9.90 -8.76
C ASP A 59 -18.10 -9.91 -10.28
N ILE A 60 -17.18 -9.36 -11.04
CA ILE A 60 -17.27 -9.29 -12.49
C ILE A 60 -15.86 -9.44 -13.09
N ALA A 61 -15.79 -10.16 -14.19
CA ALA A 61 -14.55 -10.24 -14.98
C ALA A 61 -14.53 -9.07 -15.98
N ILE A 62 -13.39 -8.38 -16.00
CA ILE A 62 -13.08 -7.36 -17.02
C ILE A 62 -12.01 -7.93 -17.95
N ASP A 63 -11.57 -7.16 -18.93
CA ASP A 63 -10.41 -7.55 -19.73
C ASP A 63 -9.18 -7.76 -18.85
N VAL A 64 -8.22 -8.51 -19.33
CA VAL A 64 -6.99 -8.76 -18.61
C VAL A 64 -6.16 -7.48 -18.56
N HIS A 65 -5.80 -7.06 -17.34
CA HIS A 65 -4.96 -5.91 -17.10
C HIS A 65 -3.85 -6.23 -16.12
N ASP A 66 -2.75 -5.50 -16.21
CA ASP A 66 -1.68 -5.54 -15.24
C ASP A 66 -1.29 -4.12 -14.80
N VAL A 67 -0.37 -4.05 -13.87
CA VAL A 67 0.18 -2.81 -13.33
C VAL A 67 1.69 -2.88 -13.45
N LYS A 68 2.26 -2.07 -14.31
CA LYS A 68 3.72 -2.03 -14.51
C LYS A 68 4.26 -0.63 -14.24
N LEU A 69 5.33 -0.57 -13.48
CA LEU A 69 6.08 0.68 -13.29
C LEU A 69 6.91 0.95 -14.54
N LYS A 70 6.51 1.95 -15.31
CA LYS A 70 7.20 2.35 -16.54
C LYS A 70 8.39 3.24 -16.24
N SER A 71 8.20 4.24 -15.38
CA SER A 71 9.27 5.12 -14.95
C SER A 71 9.07 5.53 -13.50
N ALA A 72 10.18 5.83 -12.84
CA ALA A 72 10.21 6.15 -11.43
C ALA A 72 11.44 7.00 -11.10
N PRO A 73 11.50 7.59 -9.89
CA PRO A 73 12.72 8.27 -9.45
C PRO A 73 13.92 7.32 -9.48
N LYS A 74 15.11 7.92 -9.65
CA LYS A 74 16.37 7.19 -9.69
C LYS A 74 16.53 6.29 -8.47
N GLY A 75 16.93 5.05 -8.69
CA GLY A 75 17.17 4.06 -7.62
C GLY A 75 15.96 3.22 -7.25
N VAL A 76 14.78 3.54 -7.75
CA VAL A 76 13.59 2.72 -7.54
C VAL A 76 13.63 1.50 -8.45
N LYS A 77 13.52 0.30 -7.87
CA LYS A 77 13.47 -0.94 -8.65
C LYS A 77 12.13 -1.05 -9.38
N LYS A 78 12.18 -1.49 -10.63
CA LYS A 78 10.98 -1.74 -11.41
C LYS A 78 10.17 -2.89 -10.84
N TRP A 79 8.86 -2.80 -10.98
CA TRP A 79 7.93 -3.83 -10.55
C TRP A 79 6.76 -3.95 -11.54
N GLN A 80 6.15 -5.10 -11.52
CA GLN A 80 5.02 -5.42 -12.38
C GLN A 80 4.14 -6.46 -11.67
N SER A 81 2.81 -6.27 -11.74
CA SER A 81 1.87 -7.23 -11.22
C SER A 81 1.69 -8.43 -12.16
N GLU A 82 1.05 -9.47 -11.66
CA GLU A 82 0.50 -10.49 -12.52
C GLU A 82 -0.67 -9.91 -13.33
N PRO A 83 -0.91 -10.40 -14.54
CA PRO A 83 -2.13 -10.04 -15.27
C PRO A 83 -3.34 -10.71 -14.63
N ALA A 84 -4.44 -10.00 -14.56
CA ALA A 84 -5.68 -10.51 -13.98
C ALA A 84 -6.91 -9.82 -14.57
N SER A 85 -8.05 -10.48 -14.46
CA SER A 85 -9.34 -9.97 -14.93
C SER A 85 -10.36 -9.78 -13.81
N SER A 86 -10.11 -10.35 -12.63
CA SER A 86 -10.99 -10.20 -11.46
C SER A 86 -10.30 -10.68 -10.19
N GLY A 87 -10.82 -10.27 -9.05
CA GLY A 87 -10.49 -10.83 -7.74
C GLY A 87 -9.03 -10.71 -7.30
N TYR A 88 -8.28 -9.78 -7.87
CA TYR A 88 -6.84 -9.65 -7.62
C TYR A 88 -6.54 -8.29 -7.01
N ARG A 89 -5.51 -8.26 -6.18
CA ARG A 89 -5.01 -7.04 -5.56
C ARG A 89 -3.50 -7.02 -5.64
N TYR A 90 -2.97 -5.83 -5.93
CA TYR A 90 -1.55 -5.60 -6.01
C TYR A 90 -1.22 -4.32 -5.27
N LYS A 91 -0.22 -4.34 -4.41
CA LYS A 91 0.14 -3.16 -3.62
C LYS A 91 1.62 -2.90 -3.64
N ARG A 92 1.98 -1.60 -3.58
CA ARG A 92 3.35 -1.12 -3.45
C ARG A 92 3.41 0.03 -2.47
N THR A 93 4.43 0.03 -1.65
CA THR A 93 4.75 1.17 -0.78
C THR A 93 5.71 2.09 -1.52
N LEU A 94 5.33 3.35 -1.69
CA LEU A 94 6.11 4.33 -2.41
C LEU A 94 6.92 5.16 -1.42
N ARG A 95 8.20 4.84 -1.27
CA ARG A 95 9.07 5.42 -0.24
C ARG A 95 9.90 6.58 -0.73
N LYS A 96 10.12 6.69 -2.03
CA LYS A 96 10.98 7.70 -2.60
C LYS A 96 10.16 8.81 -3.24
N PRO A 97 10.43 10.09 -2.93
CA PRO A 97 9.71 11.19 -3.57
C PRO A 97 10.03 11.28 -5.05
N GLY A 98 9.07 11.73 -5.83
CA GLY A 98 9.18 11.91 -7.26
C GLY A 98 7.96 11.44 -8.02
N THR A 99 8.10 11.32 -9.32
CA THR A 99 7.00 10.94 -10.22
C THR A 99 7.13 9.48 -10.65
N TYR A 100 6.04 8.75 -10.48
CA TYR A 100 5.92 7.35 -10.87
C TYR A 100 4.91 7.26 -12.00
N LYS A 101 5.31 6.66 -13.10
CA LYS A 101 4.41 6.40 -14.24
C LYS A 101 4.13 4.92 -14.36
N ILE A 102 2.85 4.60 -14.39
CA ILE A 102 2.34 3.23 -14.41
C ILE A 102 1.57 3.01 -15.71
N VAL A 103 1.70 1.81 -16.27
CA VAL A 103 1.02 1.42 -17.50
C VAL A 103 0.48 -0.01 -17.36
N CYS A 104 -0.57 -0.31 -18.11
CA CYS A 104 -0.96 -1.68 -18.41
C CYS A 104 -0.21 -2.12 -19.67
N THR A 105 0.45 -3.26 -19.61
CA THR A 105 1.24 -3.75 -20.77
C THR A 105 0.37 -4.25 -21.91
N LEU A 106 -0.91 -4.52 -21.65
CA LEU A 106 -1.86 -5.06 -22.61
C LEU A 106 -2.71 -3.99 -23.31
N HIS A 107 -2.68 -2.75 -22.80
CA HIS A 107 -3.48 -1.64 -23.32
C HIS A 107 -2.67 -0.35 -23.23
N GLU A 108 -2.13 0.11 -24.36
CA GLU A 108 -1.22 1.27 -24.41
C GLU A 108 -1.77 2.54 -23.74
N GLU A 109 -3.06 2.75 -23.85
CA GLU A 109 -3.71 3.97 -23.36
C GLU A 109 -4.00 3.94 -21.86
N MET A 110 -3.87 2.78 -21.23
CA MET A 110 -4.14 2.60 -19.82
C MET A 110 -2.92 2.98 -19.00
N THR A 111 -2.88 4.24 -18.59
CA THR A 111 -1.75 4.84 -17.88
C THR A 111 -2.20 5.54 -16.60
N MET A 112 -1.24 5.71 -15.69
CA MET A 112 -1.45 6.39 -14.42
C MET A 112 -0.20 7.13 -14.00
N THR A 113 -0.37 8.25 -13.33
CA THR A 113 0.74 9.03 -12.76
C THR A 113 0.53 9.21 -11.26
N ILE A 114 1.56 8.88 -10.49
CA ILE A 114 1.56 9.11 -9.05
C ILE A 114 2.71 10.06 -8.72
N ARG A 115 2.38 11.15 -8.04
CA ARG A 115 3.37 12.08 -7.52
C ARG A 115 3.52 11.86 -6.03
N VAL A 116 4.73 11.53 -5.61
CA VAL A 116 5.07 11.26 -4.21
C VAL A 116 5.87 12.45 -3.69
N ARG A 117 5.37 13.07 -2.63
CA ARG A 117 6.01 14.20 -1.96
C ARG A 117 6.61 13.74 -0.64
N SER A 118 7.71 14.37 -0.24
CA SER A 118 8.25 14.20 1.12
C SER A 118 7.19 14.66 2.12
N GLY A 119 6.95 13.83 3.12
CA GLY A 119 5.92 14.09 4.12
C GLY A 119 6.45 14.62 5.43
#